data_717ab8d60904913c007bac4c230b1c8a
#
_entry.id   717ab8d60904913c007bac4c230b1c8a
#
_cell.length_a   1.000
_cell.length_b   1.000
_cell.length_c   1.000
_cell.angle_alpha   90.00
_cell.angle_beta   90.00
_cell.angle_gamma   90.00
#
_symmetry.space_group_name_H-M   'P 1'
#
loop_
_entity.id
_entity.type
_entity.pdbx_description
1 polymer ?
#
loop_
_entity_poly.entity_id
_entity_poly.type
_entity_poly.pdbx_seq_one_letter_code
_entity_poly.pdbx_strand_id
1 'polypeptide(L)'
;MTDDMNRRETLYVVGVDAGGTRTRAVLATLAGGAPLREGSGGPGNALTVPEPELAGHLADALAGAVPPELRDRVVAVAGGFAGASRLALDEPGRLRARAALTAALHRLGITGAAVEIHSDGEAAFASAPGGPADGIALIAGTGAVAVRVTGRVCAATAGGDGWLLGDDGAGFWLGREAVRAALRMADGRGGSTALAGAVGHAFGLPQDVLPPSPHDPADWPRERRESYRMRLLPAVMGRHPVRLAELAPLVAGAAGEGDAVASEILAAAAGHLVDLVRALAPRAGERIVATGGLLGPEGPLTAPLVAHLRPLGLTPDLVTDGCRGAVTLARLAV
;
A
#
# COMPACT_ATOMS: atom_id res chain seq x y z
N MET A 1 -25.92 45.10 10.51
CA MET A 1 -26.14 44.80 9.09
C MET A 1 -24.85 44.94 8.29
N THR A 2 -23.73 44.34 8.76
CA THR A 2 -22.41 44.48 8.10
C THR A 2 -21.55 43.20 8.20
N ASP A 3 -22.17 42.06 8.57
CA ASP A 3 -21.40 40.80 8.78
C ASP A 3 -21.62 39.72 7.71
N ASP A 4 -22.42 40.01 6.70
CA ASP A 4 -22.88 39.06 5.68
C ASP A 4 -22.21 39.23 4.29
N MET A 5 -21.32 40.22 4.12
CA MET A 5 -20.68 40.49 2.83
C MET A 5 -19.26 39.95 2.66
N ASN A 6 -18.72 39.17 3.59
CA ASN A 6 -17.35 38.65 3.51
C ASN A 6 -17.21 37.11 3.61
N ARG A 7 -18.28 36.36 3.48
CA ARG A 7 -18.22 34.93 3.16
C ARG A 7 -17.93 34.76 1.67
N ARG A 8 -16.68 35.00 1.26
CA ARG A 8 -16.17 34.33 0.04
C ARG A 8 -16.45 32.85 0.23
N GLU A 9 -17.29 32.26 -0.59
CA GLU A 9 -17.65 30.85 -0.51
C GLU A 9 -16.37 30.06 -0.49
N THR A 10 -16.10 29.35 0.62
CA THR A 10 -14.92 28.53 0.75
C THR A 10 -15.05 27.35 -0.20
N LEU A 11 -14.18 27.28 -1.20
CA LEU A 11 -14.10 26.19 -2.16
C LEU A 11 -13.24 25.05 -1.61
N TYR A 12 -13.56 23.84 -2.02
CA TYR A 12 -12.93 22.62 -1.52
C TYR A 12 -12.35 21.79 -2.65
N VAL A 13 -11.36 20.99 -2.28
CA VAL A 13 -10.78 19.94 -3.11
C VAL A 13 -10.78 18.62 -2.36
N VAL A 14 -10.80 17.52 -3.09
CA VAL A 14 -10.75 16.19 -2.51
C VAL A 14 -9.56 15.43 -3.08
N GLY A 15 -8.75 14.83 -2.21
CA GLY A 15 -7.73 13.86 -2.56
C GLY A 15 -8.21 12.45 -2.24
N VAL A 16 -8.01 11.52 -3.16
CA VAL A 16 -8.32 10.09 -2.99
C VAL A 16 -7.05 9.28 -3.13
N ASP A 17 -6.84 8.33 -2.23
CA ASP A 17 -5.80 7.30 -2.29
C ASP A 17 -6.47 5.93 -2.33
N ALA A 18 -6.40 5.27 -3.48
CA ALA A 18 -7.10 4.03 -3.79
C ALA A 18 -6.10 2.88 -3.96
N GLY A 19 -5.76 2.24 -2.84
CA GLY A 19 -4.78 1.17 -2.75
C GLY A 19 -5.36 -0.25 -2.92
N GLY A 20 -4.51 -1.25 -2.86
CA GLY A 20 -4.90 -2.66 -3.06
C GLY A 20 -5.87 -3.23 -2.01
N THR A 21 -5.90 -2.67 -0.81
CA THR A 21 -6.73 -3.18 0.30
C THR A 21 -7.75 -2.18 0.83
N ARG A 22 -7.57 -0.90 0.55
CA ARG A 22 -8.39 0.19 1.09
C ARG A 22 -8.36 1.41 0.19
N THR A 23 -9.49 2.14 0.16
CA THR A 23 -9.61 3.49 -0.40
C THR A 23 -9.75 4.50 0.72
N ARG A 24 -9.10 5.64 0.63
CA ARG A 24 -9.26 6.80 1.52
C ARG A 24 -9.59 8.03 0.70
N ALA A 25 -10.40 8.93 1.26
CA ALA A 25 -10.67 10.24 0.69
C ALA A 25 -10.48 11.31 1.77
N VAL A 26 -9.96 12.46 1.37
CA VAL A 26 -9.68 13.59 2.27
C VAL A 26 -10.21 14.87 1.66
N LEU A 27 -11.02 15.60 2.43
CA LEU A 27 -11.50 16.94 2.09
C LEU A 27 -10.53 17.99 2.60
N ALA A 28 -10.21 18.98 1.77
CA ALA A 28 -9.39 20.14 2.15
C ALA A 28 -9.92 21.41 1.47
N THR A 29 -9.55 22.59 2.00
CA THR A 29 -9.85 23.83 1.32
C THR A 29 -8.95 24.04 0.10
N LEU A 30 -9.48 24.69 -0.95
CA LEU A 30 -8.69 25.05 -2.14
C LEU A 30 -7.52 25.98 -1.76
N ALA A 31 -7.76 26.93 -0.87
CA ALA A 31 -6.77 27.95 -0.48
C ALA A 31 -5.55 27.41 0.27
N GLY A 32 -5.59 26.17 0.76
CA GLY A 32 -4.48 25.55 1.51
C GLY A 32 -4.93 25.05 2.89
N GLY A 33 -3.96 24.66 3.73
CA GLY A 33 -4.23 24.17 5.08
C GLY A 33 -4.31 22.64 5.20
N ALA A 34 -4.48 22.18 6.45
CA ALA A 34 -4.60 20.77 6.78
C ALA A 34 -5.92 20.16 6.26
N PRO A 35 -5.96 18.84 6.08
CA PRO A 35 -7.20 18.13 5.82
C PRO A 35 -8.27 18.42 6.87
N LEU A 36 -9.52 18.54 6.42
CA LEU A 36 -10.66 18.88 7.28
C LEU A 36 -11.41 17.62 7.74
N ARG A 37 -11.57 16.66 6.82
CA ARG A 37 -12.31 15.41 7.05
C ARG A 37 -11.73 14.29 6.23
N GLU A 38 -11.94 13.07 6.72
CA GLU A 38 -11.53 11.85 6.05
C GLU A 38 -12.69 10.87 5.94
N GLY A 39 -12.63 10.04 4.90
CA GLY A 39 -13.52 8.91 4.70
C GLY A 39 -12.76 7.71 4.18
N SER A 40 -13.32 6.52 4.34
CA SER A 40 -12.70 5.27 3.91
C SER A 40 -13.71 4.36 3.22
N GLY A 41 -13.20 3.52 2.31
CA GLY A 41 -13.94 2.48 1.61
C GLY A 41 -13.10 1.23 1.39
N GLY A 42 -13.64 0.26 0.70
CA GLY A 42 -12.99 -1.00 0.38
C GLY A 42 -11.79 -0.86 -0.56
N PRO A 43 -11.29 -2.00 -1.12
CA PRO A 43 -10.17 -2.03 -2.06
C PRO A 43 -10.38 -1.11 -3.26
N GLY A 44 -9.30 -0.44 -3.71
CA GLY A 44 -9.34 0.58 -4.76
C GLY A 44 -8.44 0.32 -5.97
N ASN A 45 -7.83 -0.87 -6.11
CA ASN A 45 -6.97 -1.16 -7.26
C ASN A 45 -7.78 -1.22 -8.55
N ALA A 46 -7.48 -0.33 -9.50
CA ALA A 46 -8.22 -0.12 -10.72
C ALA A 46 -8.17 -1.31 -11.72
N LEU A 47 -7.18 -2.20 -11.60
CA LEU A 47 -7.05 -3.38 -12.47
C LEU A 47 -7.74 -4.62 -11.89
N THR A 48 -7.77 -4.78 -10.56
CA THR A 48 -8.19 -6.02 -9.91
C THR A 48 -9.59 -5.95 -9.31
N VAL A 49 -10.08 -4.75 -8.94
CA VAL A 49 -11.43 -4.56 -8.40
C VAL A 49 -12.42 -4.36 -9.56
N PRO A 50 -13.55 -5.09 -9.61
CA PRO A 50 -14.59 -4.86 -10.61
C PRO A 50 -15.11 -3.41 -10.57
N GLU A 51 -15.37 -2.80 -11.74
CA GLU A 51 -15.71 -1.38 -11.84
C GLU A 51 -16.93 -0.96 -10.98
N PRO A 52 -18.04 -1.72 -10.92
CA PRO A 52 -19.18 -1.35 -10.07
C PRO A 52 -18.85 -1.36 -8.57
N GLU A 53 -18.00 -2.30 -8.14
CA GLU A 53 -17.53 -2.43 -6.77
C GLU A 53 -16.55 -1.30 -6.43
N LEU A 54 -15.60 -1.00 -7.33
CA LEU A 54 -14.68 0.12 -7.19
C LEU A 54 -15.43 1.45 -7.04
N ALA A 55 -16.45 1.69 -7.86
CA ALA A 55 -17.30 2.88 -7.76
C ALA A 55 -18.06 2.94 -6.42
N GLY A 56 -18.48 1.80 -5.87
CA GLY A 56 -19.07 1.70 -4.53
C GLY A 56 -18.09 2.11 -3.44
N HIS A 57 -16.90 1.51 -3.43
CA HIS A 57 -15.84 1.82 -2.44
C HIS A 57 -15.41 3.29 -2.49
N LEU A 58 -15.32 3.87 -3.68
CA LEU A 58 -15.04 5.29 -3.87
C LEU A 58 -16.17 6.17 -3.32
N ALA A 59 -17.43 5.80 -3.58
CA ALA A 59 -18.59 6.54 -3.07
C ALA A 59 -18.64 6.52 -1.54
N ASP A 60 -18.33 5.39 -0.89
CA ASP A 60 -18.27 5.26 0.57
C ASP A 60 -17.18 6.17 1.15
N ALA A 61 -15.97 6.15 0.58
CA ALA A 61 -14.87 7.00 1.02
C ALA A 61 -15.20 8.49 0.84
N LEU A 62 -15.74 8.87 -0.31
CA LEU A 62 -16.15 10.23 -0.59
C LEU A 62 -17.29 10.73 0.30
N ALA A 63 -18.29 9.88 0.58
CA ALA A 63 -19.40 10.21 1.46
C ALA A 63 -18.94 10.49 2.90
N GLY A 64 -17.96 9.74 3.39
CA GLY A 64 -17.33 9.96 4.69
C GLY A 64 -16.53 11.28 4.77
N ALA A 65 -15.85 11.63 3.68
CA ALA A 65 -15.03 12.84 3.61
C ALA A 65 -15.83 14.10 3.30
N VAL A 66 -16.86 14.03 2.44
CA VAL A 66 -17.59 15.20 1.91
C VAL A 66 -19.04 15.19 2.40
N PRO A 67 -19.37 15.95 3.43
CA PRO A 67 -20.75 16.05 3.90
C PRO A 67 -21.65 16.69 2.83
N PRO A 68 -22.97 16.37 2.82
CA PRO A 68 -23.90 16.79 1.78
C PRO A 68 -23.90 18.31 1.50
N GLU A 69 -23.78 19.11 2.55
CA GLU A 69 -23.81 20.58 2.49
C GLU A 69 -22.55 21.23 1.88
N LEU A 70 -21.49 20.44 1.59
CA LEU A 70 -20.26 20.95 0.98
C LEU A 70 -20.04 20.44 -0.46
N ARG A 71 -20.90 19.56 -0.95
CA ARG A 71 -20.69 18.84 -2.23
C ARG A 71 -20.71 19.77 -3.45
N ASP A 72 -21.54 20.78 -3.44
CA ASP A 72 -21.67 21.82 -4.48
C ASP A 72 -20.48 22.77 -4.54
N ARG A 73 -19.67 22.80 -3.48
CA ARG A 73 -18.46 23.63 -3.37
C ARG A 73 -17.14 22.86 -3.61
N VAL A 74 -17.21 21.59 -3.97
CA VAL A 74 -16.05 20.82 -4.38
C VAL A 74 -15.73 21.15 -5.84
N VAL A 75 -14.56 21.76 -6.08
CA VAL A 75 -14.16 22.24 -7.42
C VAL A 75 -13.16 21.32 -8.12
N ALA A 76 -12.44 20.47 -7.37
CA ALA A 76 -11.56 19.48 -7.96
C ALA A 76 -11.44 18.22 -7.08
N VAL A 77 -11.28 17.08 -7.75
CA VAL A 77 -11.00 15.78 -7.14
C VAL A 77 -9.84 15.12 -7.87
N ALA A 78 -8.76 14.82 -7.17
CA ALA A 78 -7.67 14.03 -7.71
C ALA A 78 -7.59 12.68 -6.99
N GLY A 79 -7.45 11.60 -7.75
CA GLY A 79 -7.29 10.25 -7.21
C GLY A 79 -5.96 9.63 -7.62
N GLY A 80 -5.19 9.13 -6.64
CA GLY A 80 -4.08 8.22 -6.84
C GLY A 80 -4.57 6.78 -6.74
N PHE A 81 -4.38 6.00 -7.80
CA PHE A 81 -4.91 4.64 -7.90
C PHE A 81 -3.81 3.62 -8.11
N ALA A 82 -3.78 2.59 -7.28
CA ALA A 82 -3.03 1.38 -7.60
C ALA A 82 -3.58 0.78 -8.89
N GLY A 83 -2.69 0.35 -9.77
CA GLY A 83 -3.05 -0.20 -11.08
C GLY A 83 -3.45 0.83 -12.13
N ALA A 84 -3.38 2.15 -11.85
CA ALA A 84 -3.50 3.18 -12.87
C ALA A 84 -2.12 3.75 -13.19
N SER A 85 -1.85 3.95 -14.48
CA SER A 85 -0.62 4.56 -14.98
C SER A 85 -0.94 5.72 -15.92
N ARG A 86 -0.01 6.67 -16.03
CA ARG A 86 -0.08 7.76 -17.02
C ARG A 86 0.89 7.59 -18.18
N LEU A 87 1.57 6.44 -18.24
CA LEU A 87 2.54 6.13 -19.31
C LEU A 87 1.89 6.01 -20.70
N ALA A 88 0.59 5.68 -20.74
CA ALA A 88 -0.22 5.68 -21.97
C ALA A 88 -1.59 6.32 -21.72
N LEU A 89 -2.16 6.97 -22.73
CA LEU A 89 -3.48 7.66 -22.63
C LEU A 89 -4.65 6.66 -22.52
N ASP A 90 -4.50 5.50 -23.12
CA ASP A 90 -5.48 4.41 -23.22
C ASP A 90 -5.23 3.27 -22.21
N GLU A 91 -4.44 3.53 -21.18
CA GLU A 91 -4.12 2.56 -20.15
C GLU A 91 -5.40 2.11 -19.42
N PRO A 92 -5.71 0.79 -19.39
CA PRO A 92 -6.98 0.26 -18.90
C PRO A 92 -7.32 0.63 -17.45
N GLY A 93 -6.34 0.61 -16.54
CA GLY A 93 -6.54 0.96 -15.14
C GLY A 93 -6.90 2.43 -14.97
N ARG A 94 -6.26 3.32 -15.73
CA ARG A 94 -6.57 4.76 -15.72
C ARG A 94 -7.99 5.04 -16.23
N LEU A 95 -8.40 4.36 -17.31
CA LEU A 95 -9.76 4.51 -17.86
C LEU A 95 -10.80 4.02 -16.85
N ARG A 96 -10.58 2.86 -16.23
CA ARG A 96 -11.46 2.30 -15.20
C ARG A 96 -11.51 3.18 -13.95
N ALA A 97 -10.38 3.67 -13.47
CA ALA A 97 -10.31 4.60 -12.34
C ALA A 97 -11.14 5.86 -12.61
N ARG A 98 -11.01 6.45 -13.80
CA ARG A 98 -11.79 7.63 -14.22
C ARG A 98 -13.29 7.33 -14.25
N ALA A 99 -13.71 6.25 -14.87
CA ALA A 99 -15.11 5.84 -14.95
C ALA A 99 -15.71 5.63 -13.56
N ALA A 100 -15.02 4.84 -12.70
CA ALA A 100 -15.48 4.56 -11.36
C ALA A 100 -15.55 5.80 -10.46
N LEU A 101 -14.53 6.69 -10.51
CA LEU A 101 -14.53 7.93 -9.75
C LEU A 101 -15.64 8.87 -10.21
N THR A 102 -15.83 9.02 -11.51
CA THR A 102 -16.92 9.83 -12.08
C THR A 102 -18.30 9.30 -11.64
N ALA A 103 -18.50 7.98 -11.69
CA ALA A 103 -19.73 7.34 -11.22
C ALA A 103 -19.98 7.58 -9.72
N ALA A 104 -18.93 7.48 -8.89
CA ALA A 104 -19.01 7.75 -7.46
C ALA A 104 -19.38 9.20 -7.15
N LEU A 105 -18.76 10.17 -7.84
CA LEU A 105 -19.06 11.59 -7.70
C LEU A 105 -20.52 11.90 -8.12
N HIS A 106 -20.97 11.32 -9.22
CA HIS A 106 -22.35 11.46 -9.69
C HIS A 106 -23.38 10.97 -8.67
N ARG A 107 -23.13 9.79 -8.04
CA ARG A 107 -24.00 9.26 -6.97
C ARG A 107 -24.12 10.21 -5.79
N LEU A 108 -23.11 11.01 -5.53
CA LEU A 108 -23.08 11.96 -4.42
C LEU A 108 -23.55 13.37 -4.83
N GLY A 109 -23.88 13.60 -6.10
CA GLY A 109 -24.28 14.92 -6.60
C GLY A 109 -23.10 15.91 -6.73
N ILE A 110 -21.85 15.42 -6.79
CA ILE A 110 -20.66 16.25 -7.04
C ILE A 110 -20.42 16.27 -8.55
N THR A 111 -20.96 17.26 -9.26
CA THR A 111 -21.00 17.26 -10.74
C THR A 111 -20.14 18.34 -11.39
N GLY A 112 -19.71 19.35 -10.63
CA GLY A 112 -18.93 20.49 -11.16
C GLY A 112 -17.42 20.41 -10.95
N ALA A 113 -16.92 19.35 -10.32
CA ALA A 113 -15.52 19.22 -9.98
C ALA A 113 -14.66 18.76 -11.17
N ALA A 114 -13.48 19.37 -11.35
CA ALA A 114 -12.43 18.83 -12.21
C ALA A 114 -11.97 17.46 -11.67
N VAL A 115 -11.81 16.45 -12.54
CA VAL A 115 -11.42 15.09 -12.14
C VAL A 115 -10.06 14.73 -12.73
N GLU A 116 -9.08 14.51 -11.86
CA GLU A 116 -7.73 14.07 -12.23
C GLU A 116 -7.44 12.65 -11.73
N ILE A 117 -6.85 11.84 -12.62
CA ILE A 117 -6.42 10.47 -12.30
C ILE A 117 -4.91 10.40 -12.36
N HIS A 118 -4.32 9.95 -11.27
CA HIS A 118 -2.91 9.74 -11.06
C HIS A 118 -2.65 8.29 -10.65
N SER A 119 -1.41 7.83 -10.75
CA SER A 119 -0.99 6.61 -10.06
C SER A 119 -0.88 6.87 -8.56
N ASP A 120 -0.97 5.80 -7.76
CA ASP A 120 -0.69 5.83 -6.33
C ASP A 120 0.74 6.34 -6.04
N GLY A 121 1.71 6.02 -6.91
CA GLY A 121 3.07 6.53 -6.85
C GLY A 121 3.18 8.05 -7.02
N GLU A 122 2.44 8.64 -7.97
CA GLU A 122 2.40 10.09 -8.15
C GLU A 122 1.77 10.79 -6.93
N ALA A 123 0.68 10.24 -6.42
CA ALA A 123 0.01 10.77 -5.23
C ALA A 123 0.88 10.63 -3.97
N ALA A 124 1.52 9.48 -3.77
CA ALA A 124 2.46 9.27 -2.68
C ALA A 124 3.64 10.25 -2.73
N PHE A 125 4.24 10.43 -3.91
CA PHE A 125 5.36 11.36 -4.11
C PHE A 125 4.96 12.81 -3.80
N ALA A 126 3.81 13.24 -4.27
CA ALA A 126 3.29 14.58 -4.01
C ALA A 126 2.89 14.81 -2.53
N SER A 127 2.81 13.74 -1.70
CA SER A 127 2.53 13.83 -0.27
C SER A 127 3.73 14.30 0.56
N ALA A 128 4.94 14.25 0.00
CA ALA A 128 6.14 14.67 0.71
C ALA A 128 6.16 16.19 0.98
N PRO A 129 6.86 16.63 2.04
CA PRO A 129 6.98 18.04 2.37
C PRO A 129 7.49 18.87 1.20
N GLY A 130 6.86 20.03 0.96
CA GLY A 130 7.22 20.93 -0.14
C GLY A 130 6.63 20.55 -1.50
N GLY A 131 5.87 19.46 -1.61
CA GLY A 131 5.20 19.03 -2.85
C GLY A 131 6.18 18.87 -4.02
N PRO A 132 7.19 17.98 -3.91
CA PRO A 132 8.26 17.88 -4.91
C PRO A 132 7.72 17.51 -6.29
N ALA A 133 8.45 17.88 -7.35
CA ALA A 133 8.09 17.57 -8.73
C ALA A 133 8.89 16.39 -9.30
N ASP A 134 10.10 16.16 -8.79
CA ASP A 134 11.07 15.21 -9.35
C ASP A 134 11.67 14.32 -8.25
N GLY A 135 11.81 13.01 -8.53
CA GLY A 135 12.42 12.03 -7.65
C GLY A 135 11.86 10.62 -7.81
N ILE A 136 11.88 9.86 -6.73
CA ILE A 136 11.41 8.47 -6.72
C ILE A 136 10.39 8.28 -5.60
N ALA A 137 9.25 7.63 -5.90
CA ALA A 137 8.35 7.06 -4.91
C ALA A 137 8.60 5.56 -4.80
N LEU A 138 8.69 5.04 -3.57
CA LEU A 138 8.70 3.61 -3.27
C LEU A 138 7.46 3.27 -2.43
N ILE A 139 6.65 2.37 -2.94
CA ILE A 139 5.45 1.89 -2.26
C ILE A 139 5.66 0.43 -1.90
N ALA A 140 5.43 0.07 -0.63
CA ALA A 140 5.40 -1.31 -0.19
C ALA A 140 4.22 -1.54 0.78
N GLY A 141 3.22 -2.20 0.26
CA GLY A 141 2.02 -2.65 0.97
C GLY A 141 1.78 -4.12 0.70
N THR A 142 0.62 -4.48 0.17
CA THR A 142 0.32 -5.84 -0.32
C THR A 142 1.27 -6.24 -1.45
N GLY A 143 1.51 -5.33 -2.40
CA GLY A 143 2.53 -5.41 -3.45
C GLY A 143 3.62 -4.35 -3.26
N ALA A 144 4.60 -4.31 -4.19
CA ALA A 144 5.70 -3.35 -4.18
C ALA A 144 5.99 -2.77 -5.55
N VAL A 145 6.22 -1.45 -5.61
CA VAL A 145 6.60 -0.73 -6.83
C VAL A 145 7.45 0.48 -6.49
N ALA A 146 8.45 0.75 -7.32
CA ALA A 146 9.15 2.03 -7.34
C ALA A 146 8.75 2.81 -8.61
N VAL A 147 8.54 4.12 -8.47
CA VAL A 147 8.08 5.01 -9.53
C VAL A 147 9.03 6.20 -9.63
N ARG A 148 9.61 6.42 -10.79
CA ARG A 148 10.31 7.67 -11.09
C ARG A 148 9.30 8.72 -11.47
N VAL A 149 9.31 9.83 -10.78
CA VAL A 149 8.46 11.00 -11.02
C VAL A 149 9.30 12.10 -11.61
N THR A 150 8.84 12.71 -12.71
CA THR A 150 9.44 13.87 -13.35
C THR A 150 8.33 14.86 -13.70
N GLY A 151 8.44 16.11 -13.25
CA GLY A 151 7.40 17.11 -13.42
C GLY A 151 6.04 16.68 -12.83
N ARG A 152 6.04 15.93 -11.72
CA ARG A 152 4.86 15.33 -11.05
C ARG A 152 4.14 14.25 -11.87
N VAL A 153 4.78 13.71 -12.89
CA VAL A 153 4.23 12.63 -13.73
C VAL A 153 5.13 11.41 -13.66
N CYS A 154 4.54 10.22 -13.64
CA CYS A 154 5.26 8.96 -13.72
C CYS A 154 6.04 8.90 -15.06
N ALA A 155 7.36 8.80 -14.96
CA ALA A 155 8.27 8.66 -16.11
C ALA A 155 8.76 7.22 -16.32
N ALA A 156 8.86 6.44 -15.26
CA ALA A 156 9.27 5.03 -15.30
C ALA A 156 8.80 4.30 -14.05
N THR A 157 8.69 2.98 -14.12
CA THR A 157 8.36 2.10 -13.00
C THR A 157 9.35 0.94 -12.91
N ALA A 158 9.55 0.42 -11.71
CA ALA A 158 10.22 -0.84 -11.45
C ALA A 158 9.39 -1.66 -10.45
N GLY A 159 9.09 -2.91 -10.78
CA GLY A 159 8.16 -3.75 -10.05
C GLY A 159 6.68 -3.38 -10.30
N GLY A 160 5.79 -3.81 -9.41
CA GLY A 160 4.36 -3.68 -9.62
C GLY A 160 3.78 -4.75 -10.55
N ASP A 161 4.51 -5.85 -10.76
CA ASP A 161 4.16 -6.94 -11.68
C ASP A 161 3.15 -7.92 -11.07
N GLY A 162 2.69 -7.64 -9.85
CA GLY A 162 1.73 -8.45 -9.12
C GLY A 162 2.34 -9.68 -8.45
N TRP A 163 1.56 -10.30 -7.59
CA TRP A 163 1.99 -11.38 -6.69
C TRP A 163 2.58 -12.61 -7.40
N LEU A 164 2.20 -12.87 -8.65
CA LEU A 164 2.66 -14.04 -9.40
C LEU A 164 4.05 -13.84 -10.02
N LEU A 165 4.33 -12.65 -10.52
CA LEU A 165 5.52 -12.37 -11.33
C LEU A 165 6.52 -11.43 -10.62
N GLY A 166 6.09 -10.76 -9.55
CA GLY A 166 6.88 -9.76 -8.82
C GLY A 166 6.44 -9.63 -7.37
N ASP A 167 6.28 -8.37 -6.93
CA ASP A 167 5.96 -7.98 -5.54
C ASP A 167 6.96 -8.52 -4.51
N ASP A 168 8.22 -8.76 -4.92
CA ASP A 168 9.27 -9.23 -4.01
C ASP A 168 9.56 -8.17 -2.95
N GLY A 169 9.64 -8.60 -1.69
CA GLY A 169 9.79 -7.71 -0.54
C GLY A 169 8.50 -7.09 -0.01
N ALA A 170 7.36 -7.28 -0.70
CA ALA A 170 6.04 -6.79 -0.27
C ALA A 170 5.36 -7.71 0.75
N GLY A 171 4.17 -7.31 1.22
CA GLY A 171 3.40 -8.08 2.20
C GLY A 171 3.04 -9.48 1.73
N PHE A 172 2.65 -9.63 0.46
CA PHE A 172 2.43 -10.96 -0.13
C PHE A 172 3.68 -11.82 -0.05
N TRP A 173 4.84 -11.27 -0.44
CA TRP A 173 6.12 -11.98 -0.41
C TRP A 173 6.49 -12.39 1.01
N LEU A 174 6.37 -11.47 1.99
CA LEU A 174 6.61 -11.75 3.41
C LEU A 174 5.73 -12.91 3.91
N GLY A 175 4.44 -12.87 3.62
CA GLY A 175 3.51 -13.93 4.03
C GLY A 175 3.79 -15.26 3.35
N ARG A 176 4.18 -15.26 2.07
CA ARG A 176 4.64 -16.44 1.35
C ARG A 176 5.89 -17.04 2.00
N GLU A 177 6.89 -16.22 2.33
CA GLU A 177 8.11 -16.67 2.97
C GLU A 177 7.85 -17.18 4.40
N ALA A 178 6.90 -16.59 5.14
CA ALA A 178 6.47 -17.12 6.44
C ALA A 178 5.91 -18.55 6.32
N VAL A 179 5.02 -18.80 5.36
CA VAL A 179 4.49 -20.15 5.11
C VAL A 179 5.60 -21.10 4.67
N ARG A 180 6.51 -20.65 3.80
CA ARG A 180 7.67 -21.47 3.36
C ARG A 180 8.61 -21.81 4.51
N ALA A 181 8.89 -20.87 5.42
CA ALA A 181 9.69 -21.09 6.61
C ALA A 181 9.04 -22.12 7.54
N ALA A 182 7.73 -22.00 7.78
CA ALA A 182 6.96 -22.96 8.56
C ALA A 182 7.03 -24.39 7.97
N LEU A 183 6.85 -24.51 6.66
CA LEU A 183 6.93 -25.79 5.95
C LEU A 183 8.36 -26.39 5.96
N ARG A 184 9.39 -25.54 5.81
CA ARG A 184 10.79 -25.98 5.86
C ARG A 184 11.19 -26.47 7.25
N MET A 185 10.72 -25.81 8.33
CA MET A 185 10.90 -26.30 9.69
C MET A 185 10.21 -27.67 9.87
N ALA A 186 8.97 -27.80 9.39
CA ALA A 186 8.19 -29.03 9.53
C ALA A 186 8.82 -30.21 8.76
N ASP A 187 9.45 -30.01 7.61
CA ASP A 187 10.07 -31.08 6.82
C ASP A 187 11.59 -31.26 7.11
N GLY A 188 12.13 -30.48 8.04
CA GLY A 188 13.53 -30.59 8.50
C GLY A 188 14.55 -29.91 7.59
N ARG A 189 14.16 -29.11 6.60
CA ARG A 189 15.07 -28.36 5.72
C ARG A 189 15.34 -26.93 6.21
N GLY A 190 14.62 -26.45 7.23
CA GLY A 190 14.75 -25.10 7.76
C GLY A 190 15.13 -25.06 9.23
N GLY A 191 15.62 -23.91 9.66
CA GLY A 191 15.88 -23.62 11.07
C GLY A 191 14.61 -23.53 11.91
N SER A 192 14.82 -23.53 13.22
CA SER A 192 13.80 -23.28 14.22
C SER A 192 13.21 -21.89 14.04
N THR A 193 11.88 -21.76 14.06
CA THR A 193 11.20 -20.47 13.92
C THR A 193 9.83 -20.46 14.57
N ALA A 194 9.49 -19.36 15.23
CA ALA A 194 8.17 -19.09 15.78
C ALA A 194 7.08 -19.00 14.70
N LEU A 195 7.49 -18.74 13.44
CA LEU A 195 6.57 -18.66 12.31
C LEU A 195 5.78 -19.96 12.09
N ALA A 196 6.33 -21.12 12.42
CA ALA A 196 5.60 -22.39 12.27
C ALA A 196 4.34 -22.44 13.15
N GLY A 197 4.44 -22.01 14.40
CA GLY A 197 3.30 -21.88 15.30
C GLY A 197 2.33 -20.78 14.86
N ALA A 198 2.86 -19.58 14.59
CA ALA A 198 2.08 -18.42 14.22
C ALA A 198 1.27 -18.63 12.92
N VAL A 199 1.89 -19.19 11.88
CA VAL A 199 1.21 -19.55 10.62
C VAL A 199 0.16 -20.62 10.86
N GLY A 200 0.48 -21.66 11.63
CA GLY A 200 -0.50 -22.71 11.95
C GLY A 200 -1.74 -22.16 12.65
N HIS A 201 -1.58 -21.25 13.61
CA HIS A 201 -2.70 -20.57 14.28
C HIS A 201 -3.50 -19.70 13.30
N ALA A 202 -2.83 -18.91 12.44
CA ALA A 202 -3.49 -18.05 11.44
C ALA A 202 -4.35 -18.83 10.43
N PHE A 203 -4.01 -20.11 10.20
CA PHE A 203 -4.79 -21.02 9.38
C PHE A 203 -5.74 -21.93 10.18
N GLY A 204 -5.84 -21.74 11.50
CA GLY A 204 -6.75 -22.50 12.37
C GLY A 204 -6.39 -23.96 12.51
N LEU A 205 -5.10 -24.31 12.45
CA LEU A 205 -4.67 -25.68 12.66
C LEU A 205 -4.87 -26.09 14.13
N PRO A 206 -5.25 -27.36 14.37
CA PRO A 206 -5.42 -27.88 15.73
C PRO A 206 -4.12 -27.81 16.55
N GLN A 207 -4.24 -27.54 17.84
CA GLN A 207 -3.10 -27.34 18.75
C GLN A 207 -2.18 -28.59 18.84
N ASP A 208 -2.77 -29.78 18.68
CA ASP A 208 -2.05 -31.06 18.74
C ASP A 208 -1.06 -31.28 17.59
N VAL A 209 -1.19 -30.54 16.48
CA VAL A 209 -0.24 -30.62 15.35
C VAL A 209 0.78 -29.48 15.35
N LEU A 210 0.55 -28.40 16.11
CA LEU A 210 1.47 -27.26 16.18
C LEU A 210 2.78 -27.62 16.87
N PRO A 211 3.90 -26.90 16.57
CA PRO A 211 5.14 -27.10 17.28
C PRO A 211 4.96 -26.84 18.78
N PRO A 212 5.46 -27.71 19.67
CA PRO A 212 5.33 -27.53 21.12
C PRO A 212 6.18 -26.37 21.64
N SER A 213 7.28 -26.08 20.95
CA SER A 213 8.17 -24.95 21.23
C SER A 213 8.54 -24.26 19.92
N PRO A 214 8.57 -22.92 19.89
CA PRO A 214 9.04 -22.18 18.71
C PRO A 214 10.54 -22.29 18.50
N HIS A 215 11.30 -22.70 19.51
CA HIS A 215 12.77 -22.64 19.51
C HIS A 215 13.47 -23.98 19.41
N ASP A 216 12.74 -25.09 19.57
CA ASP A 216 13.34 -26.46 19.48
C ASP A 216 12.52 -27.37 18.56
N PRO A 217 12.93 -27.55 17.29
CA PRO A 217 12.30 -28.49 16.39
C PRO A 217 12.47 -29.97 16.79
N ALA A 218 13.44 -30.32 17.69
CA ALA A 218 13.63 -31.68 18.14
C ALA A 218 12.42 -32.16 18.97
N ASP A 219 11.76 -31.26 19.69
CA ASP A 219 10.56 -31.58 20.48
C ASP A 219 9.29 -31.74 19.64
N TRP A 220 9.37 -31.53 18.33
CA TRP A 220 8.23 -31.63 17.41
C TRP A 220 8.27 -33.00 16.70
N PRO A 221 7.51 -34.01 17.14
CA PRO A 221 7.59 -35.36 16.60
C PRO A 221 7.26 -35.39 15.10
N ARG A 222 7.94 -36.28 14.38
CA ARG A 222 7.80 -36.39 12.92
C ARG A 222 6.35 -36.57 12.48
N GLU A 223 5.58 -37.39 13.16
CA GLU A 223 4.17 -37.64 12.87
C GLU A 223 3.32 -36.35 12.96
N ARG A 224 3.59 -35.54 14.00
CA ARG A 224 2.92 -34.24 14.17
C ARG A 224 3.32 -33.24 13.07
N ARG A 225 4.60 -33.22 12.68
CA ARG A 225 5.11 -32.39 11.57
C ARG A 225 4.46 -32.76 10.24
N GLU A 226 4.33 -34.06 9.94
CA GLU A 226 3.61 -34.50 8.73
C GLU A 226 2.12 -34.12 8.79
N SER A 227 1.45 -34.33 9.93
CA SER A 227 0.07 -33.90 10.13
C SER A 227 -0.11 -32.39 9.97
N TYR A 228 0.82 -31.58 10.47
CA TYR A 228 0.87 -30.12 10.26
C TYR A 228 0.93 -29.78 8.76
N ARG A 229 1.86 -30.36 8.02
CA ARG A 229 2.02 -30.12 6.57
C ARG A 229 0.78 -30.51 5.80
N MET A 230 0.23 -31.71 6.08
CA MET A 230 -0.97 -32.21 5.40
C MET A 230 -2.22 -31.35 5.62
N ARG A 231 -2.29 -30.60 6.72
CA ARG A 231 -3.39 -29.69 7.03
C ARG A 231 -3.11 -28.26 6.52
N LEU A 232 -1.87 -27.79 6.64
CA LEU A 232 -1.50 -26.43 6.20
C LEU A 232 -1.60 -26.27 4.68
N LEU A 233 -1.11 -27.21 3.89
CA LEU A 233 -1.09 -27.11 2.44
C LEU A 233 -2.47 -26.84 1.84
N PRO A 234 -3.54 -27.64 2.09
CA PRO A 234 -4.85 -27.36 1.54
C PRO A 234 -5.46 -26.07 2.10
N ALA A 235 -5.18 -25.71 3.36
CA ALA A 235 -5.67 -24.49 3.96
C ALA A 235 -5.08 -23.23 3.27
N VAL A 236 -3.81 -23.28 2.90
CA VAL A 236 -3.16 -22.22 2.12
C VAL A 236 -3.69 -22.20 0.68
N MET A 237 -3.71 -23.34 0.01
CA MET A 237 -4.13 -23.45 -1.39
C MET A 237 -5.63 -23.14 -1.61
N GLY A 238 -6.46 -23.28 -0.59
CA GLY A 238 -7.88 -22.92 -0.63
C GLY A 238 -8.17 -21.42 -0.53
N ARG A 239 -7.16 -20.57 -0.32
CA ARG A 239 -7.31 -19.10 -0.25
C ARG A 239 -6.74 -18.43 -1.51
N HIS A 240 -7.28 -17.26 -1.85
CA HIS A 240 -6.68 -16.46 -2.91
C HIS A 240 -5.24 -16.07 -2.50
N PRO A 241 -4.22 -16.29 -3.36
CA PRO A 241 -2.80 -16.13 -2.99
C PRO A 241 -2.46 -14.75 -2.39
N VAL A 242 -3.05 -13.67 -2.89
CA VAL A 242 -2.80 -12.30 -2.40
C VAL A 242 -3.10 -12.15 -0.90
N ARG A 243 -3.97 -12.99 -0.34
CA ARG A 243 -4.29 -12.99 1.10
C ARG A 243 -3.13 -13.43 1.99
N LEU A 244 -2.09 -14.01 1.43
CA LEU A 244 -0.86 -14.27 2.19
C LEU A 244 -0.26 -12.97 2.74
N ALA A 245 -0.52 -11.81 2.14
CA ALA A 245 -0.11 -10.52 2.69
C ALA A 245 -0.61 -10.27 4.12
N GLU A 246 -1.72 -10.88 4.52
CA GLU A 246 -2.28 -10.81 5.88
C GLU A 246 -1.33 -11.42 6.94
N LEU A 247 -0.37 -12.26 6.52
CA LEU A 247 0.62 -12.89 7.39
C LEU A 247 1.89 -12.03 7.60
N ALA A 248 2.07 -10.94 6.86
CA ALA A 248 3.26 -10.08 6.99
C ALA A 248 3.50 -9.59 8.44
N PRO A 249 2.46 -9.23 9.23
CA PRO A 249 2.65 -8.87 10.64
C PRO A 249 3.25 -9.99 11.51
N LEU A 250 3.03 -11.26 11.15
CA LEU A 250 3.61 -12.39 11.89
C LEU A 250 5.14 -12.44 11.75
N VAL A 251 5.64 -12.07 10.55
CA VAL A 251 7.10 -11.99 10.32
C VAL A 251 7.70 -10.87 11.15
N ALA A 252 7.05 -9.69 11.17
CA ALA A 252 7.50 -8.55 11.94
C ALA A 252 7.49 -8.86 13.45
N GLY A 253 6.41 -9.50 13.95
CA GLY A 253 6.29 -9.91 15.34
C GLY A 253 7.38 -10.89 15.76
N ALA A 254 7.56 -11.98 14.99
CA ALA A 254 8.58 -12.98 15.28
C ALA A 254 10.01 -12.39 15.25
N ALA A 255 10.31 -11.53 14.27
CA ALA A 255 11.61 -10.84 14.21
C ALA A 255 11.82 -9.91 15.42
N GLY A 256 10.77 -9.20 15.87
CA GLY A 256 10.80 -8.37 17.07
C GLY A 256 11.05 -9.15 18.37
N GLU A 257 10.69 -10.43 18.39
CA GLU A 257 10.95 -11.38 19.48
C GLU A 257 12.30 -12.11 19.34
N GLY A 258 13.11 -11.75 18.33
CA GLY A 258 14.45 -12.29 18.13
C GLY A 258 14.52 -13.54 17.26
N ASP A 259 13.47 -13.88 16.52
CA ASP A 259 13.48 -14.99 15.56
C ASP A 259 14.44 -14.68 14.40
N ALA A 260 15.50 -15.52 14.27
CA ALA A 260 16.53 -15.31 13.25
C ALA A 260 15.98 -15.49 11.82
N VAL A 261 15.11 -16.48 11.60
CA VAL A 261 14.52 -16.76 10.29
C VAL A 261 13.62 -15.59 9.85
N ALA A 262 12.79 -15.07 10.77
CA ALA A 262 11.95 -13.92 10.49
C ALA A 262 12.79 -12.66 10.21
N SER A 263 13.89 -12.47 10.94
CA SER A 263 14.83 -11.36 10.74
C SER A 263 15.51 -11.44 9.36
N GLU A 264 15.92 -12.63 8.93
CA GLU A 264 16.48 -12.86 7.59
C GLU A 264 15.44 -12.57 6.49
N ILE A 265 14.19 -12.95 6.69
CA ILE A 265 13.10 -12.63 5.76
C ILE A 265 12.91 -11.12 5.64
N LEU A 266 12.89 -10.35 6.75
CA LEU A 266 12.79 -8.89 6.71
C LEU A 266 14.00 -8.24 6.02
N ALA A 267 15.21 -8.73 6.29
CA ALA A 267 16.42 -8.22 5.64
C ALA A 267 16.40 -8.45 4.13
N ALA A 268 16.00 -9.65 3.68
CA ALA A 268 15.83 -9.96 2.27
C ALA A 268 14.75 -9.10 1.61
N ALA A 269 13.62 -8.88 2.28
CA ALA A 269 12.56 -8.01 1.80
C ALA A 269 13.06 -6.57 1.57
N ALA A 270 13.80 -6.00 2.52
CA ALA A 270 14.39 -4.67 2.35
C ALA A 270 15.37 -4.63 1.17
N GLY A 271 16.15 -5.69 0.96
CA GLY A 271 17.04 -5.83 -0.20
C GLY A 271 16.26 -5.74 -1.53
N HIS A 272 15.19 -6.51 -1.67
CA HIS A 272 14.33 -6.48 -2.86
C HIS A 272 13.75 -5.08 -3.12
N LEU A 273 13.28 -4.38 -2.08
CA LEU A 273 12.75 -3.02 -2.24
C LEU A 273 13.83 -2.02 -2.70
N VAL A 274 15.06 -2.16 -2.21
CA VAL A 274 16.19 -1.33 -2.66
C VAL A 274 16.56 -1.63 -4.10
N ASP A 275 16.45 -2.86 -4.55
CA ASP A 275 16.71 -3.23 -5.95
C ASP A 275 15.72 -2.57 -6.91
N LEU A 276 14.44 -2.40 -6.51
CA LEU A 276 13.48 -1.60 -7.27
C LEU A 276 13.94 -0.13 -7.41
N VAL A 277 14.44 0.46 -6.32
CA VAL A 277 14.98 1.83 -6.36
C VAL A 277 16.21 1.91 -7.25
N ARG A 278 17.14 0.95 -7.14
CA ARG A 278 18.35 0.89 -7.98
C ARG A 278 18.05 0.77 -9.47
N ALA A 279 17.01 0.00 -9.83
CA ALA A 279 16.58 -0.16 -11.22
C ALA A 279 16.18 1.18 -11.88
N LEU A 280 15.76 2.16 -11.08
CA LEU A 280 15.46 3.51 -11.56
C LEU A 280 16.69 4.44 -11.61
N ALA A 281 17.90 3.92 -11.40
CA ALA A 281 19.15 4.65 -11.47
C ALA A 281 19.15 5.97 -10.65
N PRO A 282 18.97 5.91 -9.31
CA PRO A 282 18.88 7.08 -8.46
C PRO A 282 20.23 7.82 -8.41
N ARG A 283 20.18 9.14 -8.18
CA ARG A 283 21.35 9.95 -7.91
C ARG A 283 21.52 10.18 -6.41
N ALA A 284 22.74 10.26 -5.93
CA ALA A 284 22.99 10.66 -4.54
C ALA A 284 22.34 12.01 -4.23
N GLY A 285 21.64 12.12 -3.10
CA GLY A 285 20.87 13.30 -2.72
C GLY A 285 19.54 13.48 -3.46
N GLU A 286 19.17 12.57 -4.36
CA GLU A 286 17.87 12.64 -5.03
C GLU A 286 16.72 12.42 -4.02
N ARG A 287 15.61 13.10 -4.24
CA ARG A 287 14.42 12.96 -3.41
C ARG A 287 13.83 11.56 -3.55
N ILE A 288 13.64 10.88 -2.45
CA ILE A 288 12.92 9.61 -2.40
C ILE A 288 11.80 9.69 -1.35
N VAL A 289 10.63 9.22 -1.71
CA VAL A 289 9.46 9.14 -0.83
C VAL A 289 9.11 7.67 -0.65
N ALA A 290 8.90 7.24 0.58
CA ALA A 290 8.52 5.87 0.90
C ALA A 290 7.18 5.82 1.64
N THR A 291 6.31 4.91 1.23
CA THR A 291 4.96 4.75 1.79
C THR A 291 4.48 3.30 1.74
N GLY A 292 3.36 3.06 2.39
CA GLY A 292 2.72 1.75 2.51
C GLY A 292 2.88 1.16 3.90
N GLY A 293 2.07 0.15 4.23
CA GLY A 293 2.03 -0.42 5.57
C GLY A 293 3.34 -1.05 6.06
N LEU A 294 4.27 -1.34 5.15
CA LEU A 294 5.58 -1.89 5.48
C LEU A 294 6.65 -0.80 5.66
N LEU A 295 6.42 0.41 5.14
CA LEU A 295 7.38 1.52 5.07
C LEU A 295 6.92 2.80 5.77
N GLY A 296 5.81 2.76 6.50
CA GLY A 296 5.36 3.88 7.33
C GLY A 296 6.34 4.15 8.49
N PRO A 297 6.14 5.21 9.28
CA PRO A 297 7.03 5.55 10.40
C PRO A 297 7.29 4.40 11.38
N GLU A 298 6.33 3.50 11.54
CA GLU A 298 6.41 2.29 12.38
C GLU A 298 6.45 1.00 11.55
N GLY A 299 6.70 1.11 10.24
CA GLY A 299 6.74 -0.03 9.33
C GLY A 299 7.93 -0.95 9.60
N PRO A 300 7.75 -2.28 9.53
CA PRO A 300 8.79 -3.24 9.89
C PRO A 300 10.01 -3.20 8.96
N LEU A 301 9.85 -2.69 7.75
CA LEU A 301 10.94 -2.57 6.77
C LEU A 301 11.56 -1.17 6.73
N THR A 302 11.06 -0.20 7.50
CA THR A 302 11.54 1.19 7.45
C THR A 302 13.01 1.30 7.86
N ALA A 303 13.39 0.77 9.01
CA ALA A 303 14.78 0.83 9.46
C ALA A 303 15.75 0.04 8.55
N PRO A 304 15.46 -1.21 8.13
CA PRO A 304 16.26 -1.92 7.16
C PRO A 304 16.39 -1.20 5.81
N LEU A 305 15.29 -0.63 5.29
CA LEU A 305 15.31 0.15 4.05
C LEU A 305 16.24 1.37 4.15
N VAL A 306 16.10 2.16 5.21
CA VAL A 306 16.97 3.35 5.44
C VAL A 306 18.43 2.96 5.49
N ALA A 307 18.77 1.85 6.18
CA ALA A 307 20.12 1.33 6.26
C ALA A 307 20.69 0.98 4.87
N HIS A 308 19.89 0.38 3.99
CA HIS A 308 20.29 0.01 2.64
C HIS A 308 20.31 1.19 1.65
N LEU A 309 19.51 2.23 1.85
CA LEU A 309 19.49 3.44 1.00
C LEU A 309 20.64 4.39 1.32
N ARG A 310 21.10 4.40 2.58
CA ARG A 310 22.18 5.30 3.04
C ARG A 310 23.48 5.21 2.22
N PRO A 311 24.01 4.01 1.87
CA PRO A 311 25.18 3.89 1.02
C PRO A 311 24.98 4.44 -0.41
N LEU A 312 23.74 4.58 -0.87
CA LEU A 312 23.40 5.20 -2.14
C LEU A 312 23.27 6.72 -2.04
N GLY A 313 23.51 7.29 -0.85
CA GLY A 313 23.32 8.71 -0.59
C GLY A 313 21.86 9.16 -0.57
N LEU A 314 20.92 8.23 -0.28
CA LEU A 314 19.49 8.50 -0.28
C LEU A 314 18.93 8.47 1.14
N THR A 315 18.00 9.40 1.42
CA THR A 315 17.24 9.45 2.66
C THR A 315 15.76 9.59 2.31
N PRO A 316 14.90 8.62 2.68
CA PRO A 316 13.50 8.68 2.30
C PRO A 316 12.70 9.63 3.19
N ASP A 317 11.80 10.42 2.58
CA ASP A 317 10.67 11.02 3.26
C ASP A 317 9.61 9.93 3.47
N LEU A 318 9.27 9.65 4.71
CA LEU A 318 8.24 8.67 5.05
C LEU A 318 6.88 9.35 5.06
N VAL A 319 5.94 8.86 4.25
CA VAL A 319 4.57 9.37 4.21
C VAL A 319 3.59 8.26 4.53
N THR A 320 2.49 8.60 5.20
CA THR A 320 1.50 7.62 5.65
C THR A 320 0.64 7.07 4.51
N ASP A 321 0.35 7.94 3.52
CA ASP A 321 -0.50 7.62 2.35
C ASP A 321 -0.40 8.69 1.26
N GLY A 322 -1.10 8.44 0.14
CA GLY A 322 -1.18 9.35 -1.00
C GLY A 322 -2.20 10.48 -0.88
N CYS A 323 -3.03 10.54 0.16
CA CYS A 323 -4.16 11.47 0.24
C CYS A 323 -3.74 12.94 0.22
N ARG A 324 -2.69 13.30 0.99
CA ARG A 324 -2.18 14.68 1.02
C ARG A 324 -1.62 15.11 -0.33
N GLY A 325 -0.94 14.21 -1.01
CA GLY A 325 -0.43 14.44 -2.35
C GLY A 325 -1.55 14.56 -3.37
N ALA A 326 -2.56 13.71 -3.28
CA ALA A 326 -3.75 13.83 -4.12
C ALA A 326 -4.47 15.18 -3.90
N VAL A 327 -4.58 15.68 -2.66
CA VAL A 327 -5.05 17.04 -2.38
C VAL A 327 -4.17 18.11 -3.06
N THR A 328 -2.85 17.95 -3.00
CA THR A 328 -1.91 18.85 -3.68
C THR A 328 -2.13 18.85 -5.18
N LEU A 329 -2.29 17.67 -5.78
CA LEU A 329 -2.56 17.51 -7.21
C LEU A 329 -3.92 18.08 -7.61
N ALA A 330 -4.96 17.91 -6.78
CA ALA A 330 -6.28 18.51 -7.00
C ALA A 330 -6.22 20.07 -7.00
N ARG A 331 -5.43 20.66 -6.10
CA ARG A 331 -5.20 22.11 -6.08
C ARG A 331 -4.50 22.65 -7.33
N LEU A 332 -3.69 21.84 -7.97
CA LEU A 332 -2.98 22.22 -9.21
C LEU A 332 -3.86 22.09 -10.46
N ALA A 333 -5.04 21.47 -10.35
CA ALA A 333 -5.97 21.26 -11.45
C ALA A 333 -6.98 22.41 -11.60
N VAL A 334 -6.94 23.39 -10.68
CA VAL A 334 -7.82 24.58 -10.63
C VAL A 334 -6.95 25.86 -10.62
#